data_1c902738135fd459a5cd34013df3c8e6
#
_entry.id   1c902738135fd459a5cd34013df3c8e6
#
_cell.length_a   1.000
_cell.length_b   1.000
_cell.length_c   1.000
_cell.angle_alpha   90.00
_cell.angle_beta   90.00
_cell.angle_gamma   90.00
#
_symmetry.space_group_name_H-M   'P 1'
#
loop_
_entity.id
_entity.type
_entity.pdbx_description
1 polymer ?
#
loop_
_entity_poly.entity_id
_entity_poly.type
_entity_poly.pdbx_seq_one_letter_code
_entity_poly.pdbx_strand_id
1 'polypeptide(L)'
;LSGGQAPGGHSVICGIFGPVKKINPANKLYGFILGPGGLVDHNYMELTAEIIDEYRNTGGFDMIGSGRTKLEKVDQFEKGLEIIRELDIQAVVIIGGDDSNTNACVLAEYYAAKNYGVQVIGCPKTIDGDLKNDQIETSFGFDTATKTYAELIGNIERDCNSARKYWHFIKLMGRSASHIALECAL
;
A
#
# COMPACT_ATOMS: atom_id res chain seq x y z
N LEU A 1 -0.99 -5.59 2.59
CA LEU A 1 -0.04 -4.60 2.07
C LEU A 1 1.01 -5.30 1.21
N SER A 2 1.32 -4.77 0.03
CA SER A 2 2.20 -5.44 -0.95
C SER A 2 3.26 -4.48 -1.50
N GLY A 3 4.50 -4.99 -1.63
CA GLY A 3 5.64 -4.25 -2.17
C GLY A 3 6.40 -3.44 -1.13
N GLY A 4 7.08 -2.37 -1.58
CA GLY A 4 7.81 -1.46 -0.70
C GLY A 4 6.88 -0.60 0.16
N GLN A 5 7.41 -0.09 1.24
CA GLN A 5 6.68 0.79 2.16
C GLN A 5 6.48 2.18 1.57
N ALA A 6 5.40 2.83 1.97
CA ALA A 6 5.13 4.24 1.71
C ALA A 6 4.25 4.82 2.83
N PRO A 7 4.34 6.11 3.16
CA PRO A 7 3.48 6.71 4.17
C PRO A 7 2.01 6.62 3.77
N GLY A 8 1.14 6.14 4.66
CA GLY A 8 -0.33 6.11 4.45
C GLY A 8 -0.98 4.72 4.47
N GLY A 9 -0.22 3.64 4.59
CA GLY A 9 -0.80 2.28 4.60
C GLY A 9 -1.86 2.06 5.67
N HIS A 10 -1.58 2.46 6.90
CA HIS A 10 -2.54 2.38 8.01
C HIS A 10 -3.79 3.24 7.75
N SER A 11 -3.63 4.40 7.13
CA SER A 11 -4.75 5.29 6.80
C SER A 11 -5.72 4.64 5.81
N VAL A 12 -5.21 3.89 4.83
CA VAL A 12 -6.04 3.13 3.88
C VAL A 12 -6.79 2.02 4.61
N ILE A 13 -6.14 1.26 5.48
CA ILE A 13 -6.78 0.19 6.27
C ILE A 13 -7.88 0.78 7.17
N CYS A 14 -7.60 1.87 7.88
CA CYS A 14 -8.60 2.57 8.71
C CYS A 14 -9.76 3.08 7.87
N GLY A 15 -9.48 3.60 6.67
CA GLY A 15 -10.47 4.07 5.71
C GLY A 15 -11.38 2.97 5.16
N ILE A 16 -10.89 1.73 5.09
CA ILE A 16 -11.70 0.55 4.75
C ILE A 16 -12.55 0.10 5.94
N PHE A 17 -11.95 0.04 7.13
CA PHE A 17 -12.61 -0.46 8.34
C PHE A 17 -13.86 0.34 8.70
N GLY A 18 -13.77 1.67 8.69
CA GLY A 18 -14.88 2.54 9.08
C GLY A 18 -16.16 2.30 8.27
N PRO A 19 -16.15 2.43 6.94
CA PRO A 19 -17.30 2.16 6.09
C PRO A 19 -17.83 0.71 6.20
N VAL A 20 -16.94 -0.29 6.25
CA VAL A 20 -17.33 -1.70 6.40
C VAL A 20 -18.15 -1.91 7.68
N LYS A 21 -17.71 -1.35 8.80
CA LYS A 21 -18.45 -1.42 10.07
C LYS A 21 -19.71 -0.56 10.08
N LYS A 22 -19.73 0.56 9.35
CA LYS A 22 -20.91 1.42 9.22
C LYS A 22 -22.04 0.74 8.43
N ILE A 23 -21.69 -0.03 7.39
CA ILE A 23 -22.68 -0.80 6.60
C ILE A 23 -23.31 -1.89 7.46
N ASN A 24 -22.51 -2.67 8.15
CA ASN A 24 -22.98 -3.66 9.11
C ASN A 24 -21.90 -3.86 10.19
N PRO A 25 -22.22 -3.57 11.48
CA PRO A 25 -21.29 -3.77 12.58
C PRO A 25 -20.77 -5.20 12.75
N ALA A 26 -21.51 -6.19 12.25
CA ALA A 26 -21.10 -7.60 12.27
C ALA A 26 -20.02 -7.95 11.22
N ASN A 27 -19.84 -7.10 10.20
CA ASN A 27 -18.81 -7.32 9.20
C ASN A 27 -17.43 -7.37 9.85
N LYS A 28 -16.56 -8.24 9.31
CA LYS A 28 -15.18 -8.41 9.76
C LYS A 28 -14.21 -7.91 8.72
N LEU A 29 -13.07 -7.42 9.17
CA LEU A 29 -11.93 -7.09 8.34
C LEU A 29 -10.74 -7.92 8.80
N TYR A 30 -10.11 -8.62 7.87
CA TYR A 30 -8.92 -9.42 8.13
C TYR A 30 -7.70 -8.79 7.47
N GLY A 31 -6.58 -8.76 8.20
CA GLY A 31 -5.29 -8.35 7.68
C GLY A 31 -4.40 -9.57 7.45
N PHE A 32 -4.00 -9.84 6.20
CA PHE A 32 -3.04 -10.89 5.88
C PHE A 32 -1.62 -10.40 6.19
N ILE A 33 -0.92 -11.11 7.05
CA ILE A 33 0.39 -10.71 7.57
C ILE A 33 1.44 -10.86 6.47
N LEU A 34 2.29 -9.83 6.32
CA LEU A 34 3.33 -9.75 5.29
C LEU A 34 2.80 -9.87 3.86
N GLY A 35 1.60 -9.34 3.63
CA GLY A 35 1.03 -9.18 2.29
C GLY A 35 0.52 -10.46 1.63
N PRO A 36 0.67 -10.63 0.30
CA PRO A 36 0.09 -11.76 -0.41
C PRO A 36 0.61 -13.13 0.04
N GLY A 37 1.81 -13.20 0.63
CA GLY A 37 2.31 -14.43 1.26
C GLY A 37 1.39 -14.90 2.37
N GLY A 38 0.92 -14.01 3.22
CA GLY A 38 0.00 -14.35 4.30
C GLY A 38 -1.32 -14.95 3.82
N LEU A 39 -1.80 -14.54 2.62
CA LEU A 39 -2.99 -15.15 2.02
C LEU A 39 -2.74 -16.63 1.66
N VAL A 40 -1.59 -16.94 1.08
CA VAL A 40 -1.20 -18.30 0.67
C VAL A 40 -0.86 -19.19 1.86
N ASP A 41 -0.25 -18.60 2.89
CA ASP A 41 0.23 -19.31 4.09
C ASP A 41 -0.82 -19.35 5.20
N HIS A 42 -2.04 -18.81 4.95
CA HIS A 42 -3.14 -18.70 5.92
C HIS A 42 -2.71 -17.97 7.21
N ASN A 43 -1.83 -16.97 7.07
CA ASN A 43 -1.34 -16.15 8.17
C ASN A 43 -2.05 -14.79 8.18
N TYR A 44 -2.98 -14.64 9.09
CA TYR A 44 -3.85 -13.46 9.18
C TYR A 44 -4.22 -13.13 10.62
N MET A 45 -4.78 -11.93 10.79
CA MET A 45 -5.41 -11.50 12.04
C MET A 45 -6.71 -10.76 11.76
N GLU A 46 -7.67 -10.85 12.66
CA GLU A 46 -8.86 -9.99 12.61
C GLU A 46 -8.47 -8.58 13.10
N LEU A 47 -8.81 -7.57 12.29
CA LEU A 47 -8.57 -6.17 12.63
C LEU A 47 -9.77 -5.65 13.42
N THR A 48 -9.60 -5.52 14.74
CA THR A 48 -10.63 -5.00 15.65
C THR A 48 -10.57 -3.49 15.75
N ALA A 49 -11.60 -2.88 16.37
CA ALA A 49 -11.64 -1.43 16.59
C ALA A 49 -10.45 -0.94 17.41
N GLU A 50 -10.04 -1.71 18.44
CA GLU A 50 -8.91 -1.39 19.30
C GLU A 50 -7.60 -1.33 18.51
N ILE A 51 -7.34 -2.33 17.66
CA ILE A 51 -6.15 -2.35 16.79
C ILE A 51 -6.18 -1.18 15.81
N ILE A 52 -7.32 -0.94 15.18
CA ILE A 52 -7.47 0.16 14.20
C ILE A 52 -7.23 1.52 14.88
N ASP A 53 -7.72 1.73 16.09
CA ASP A 53 -7.56 2.99 16.82
C ASP A 53 -6.12 3.23 17.27
N GLU A 54 -5.37 2.18 17.61
CA GLU A 54 -3.94 2.26 17.93
C GLU A 54 -3.12 2.79 16.73
N TYR A 55 -3.46 2.36 15.53
CA TYR A 55 -2.74 2.75 14.30
C TYR A 55 -3.37 3.90 13.52
N ARG A 56 -4.45 4.47 14.02
CA ARG A 56 -5.14 5.58 13.34
C ARG A 56 -4.23 6.81 13.21
N ASN A 57 -4.10 7.33 11.99
CA ASN A 57 -3.27 8.48 11.64
C ASN A 57 -1.76 8.30 11.89
N THR A 58 -1.28 7.09 12.07
CA THR A 58 0.16 6.82 12.20
C THR A 58 0.88 6.70 10.86
N GLY A 59 0.16 6.39 9.78
CA GLY A 59 0.66 6.41 8.42
C GLY A 59 1.62 5.28 8.03
N GLY A 60 1.94 4.35 8.93
CA GLY A 60 2.91 3.28 8.70
C GLY A 60 2.38 2.07 7.94
N PHE A 61 3.16 0.99 7.98
CA PHE A 61 2.92 -0.30 7.33
C PHE A 61 3.07 -1.49 8.28
N ASP A 62 3.37 -1.24 9.54
CA ASP A 62 3.76 -2.24 10.54
C ASP A 62 2.58 -2.95 11.22
N MET A 63 1.36 -2.44 11.11
CA MET A 63 0.16 -3.11 11.65
C MET A 63 0.06 -4.59 11.20
N ILE A 64 0.23 -4.84 9.92
CA ILE A 64 0.20 -6.19 9.32
C ILE A 64 1.44 -6.49 8.48
N GLY A 65 2.39 -5.57 8.43
CA GLY A 65 3.58 -5.67 7.60
C GLY A 65 3.28 -5.66 6.10
N SER A 66 4.32 -5.73 5.29
CA SER A 66 4.24 -5.75 3.85
C SER A 66 5.17 -6.81 3.27
N GLY A 67 4.73 -7.52 2.23
CA GLY A 67 5.50 -8.56 1.57
C GLY A 67 5.64 -8.35 0.07
N ARG A 68 6.60 -9.05 -0.54
CA ARG A 68 6.88 -9.00 -1.98
C ARG A 68 6.52 -10.29 -2.72
N THR A 69 5.76 -11.17 -2.08
CA THR A 69 5.27 -12.39 -2.71
C THR A 69 4.35 -12.03 -3.86
N LYS A 70 4.66 -12.53 -5.06
CA LYS A 70 3.78 -12.43 -6.23
C LYS A 70 2.93 -13.69 -6.32
N LEU A 71 1.65 -13.50 -6.55
CA LEU A 71 0.73 -14.60 -6.85
C LEU A 71 0.71 -14.80 -8.38
N GLU A 72 1.44 -15.79 -8.87
CA GLU A 72 1.61 -16.03 -10.31
C GLU A 72 1.16 -17.43 -10.74
N LYS A 73 1.01 -18.33 -9.77
CA LYS A 73 0.68 -19.73 -10.02
C LYS A 73 -0.75 -20.05 -9.59
N VAL A 74 -1.38 -20.96 -10.34
CA VAL A 74 -2.74 -21.40 -10.05
C VAL A 74 -2.86 -22.03 -8.66
N ASP A 75 -1.86 -22.79 -8.21
CA ASP A 75 -1.84 -23.37 -6.86
C ASP A 75 -1.85 -22.31 -5.75
N GLN A 76 -1.21 -21.17 -5.97
CA GLN A 76 -1.26 -20.02 -5.03
C GLN A 76 -2.65 -19.37 -5.01
N PHE A 77 -3.30 -19.24 -6.17
CA PHE A 77 -4.66 -18.71 -6.26
C PHE A 77 -5.68 -19.60 -5.56
N GLU A 78 -5.56 -20.93 -5.75
CA GLU A 78 -6.44 -21.89 -5.09
C GLU A 78 -6.23 -21.96 -3.58
N LYS A 79 -4.98 -21.92 -3.10
CA LYS A 79 -4.67 -21.82 -1.65
C LYS A 79 -5.25 -20.54 -1.05
N GLY A 80 -5.10 -19.41 -1.74
CA GLY A 80 -5.73 -18.18 -1.31
C GLY A 80 -7.26 -18.27 -1.27
N LEU A 81 -7.85 -18.99 -2.20
CA LEU A 81 -9.29 -19.22 -2.24
C LEU A 81 -9.79 -20.10 -1.08
N GLU A 82 -9.00 -21.07 -0.62
CA GLU A 82 -9.34 -21.91 0.52
C GLU A 82 -9.62 -21.05 1.76
N ILE A 83 -8.69 -20.18 2.13
CA ILE A 83 -8.87 -19.29 3.30
C ILE A 83 -9.96 -18.23 3.08
N ILE A 84 -10.12 -17.74 1.86
CA ILE A 84 -11.19 -16.80 1.51
C ILE A 84 -12.56 -17.43 1.77
N ARG A 85 -12.74 -18.71 1.41
CA ARG A 85 -13.98 -19.44 1.66
C ARG A 85 -14.16 -19.79 3.13
N GLU A 86 -13.10 -20.22 3.82
CA GLU A 86 -13.14 -20.54 5.25
C GLU A 86 -13.61 -19.35 6.08
N LEU A 87 -13.12 -18.14 5.76
CA LEU A 87 -13.45 -16.91 6.46
C LEU A 87 -14.67 -16.16 5.89
N ASP A 88 -15.35 -16.72 4.86
CA ASP A 88 -16.46 -16.08 4.14
C ASP A 88 -16.12 -14.65 3.65
N ILE A 89 -14.91 -14.49 3.07
CA ILE A 89 -14.44 -13.19 2.56
C ILE A 89 -15.13 -12.89 1.23
N GLN A 90 -15.80 -11.75 1.16
CA GLN A 90 -16.50 -11.27 -0.04
C GLN A 90 -15.62 -10.43 -0.96
N ALA A 91 -14.60 -9.78 -0.39
CA ALA A 91 -13.69 -8.93 -1.14
C ALA A 91 -12.27 -8.95 -0.57
N VAL A 92 -11.29 -8.87 -1.46
CA VAL A 92 -9.86 -8.74 -1.13
C VAL A 92 -9.36 -7.40 -1.64
N VAL A 93 -8.70 -6.61 -0.79
CA VAL A 93 -8.06 -5.35 -1.17
C VAL A 93 -6.55 -5.52 -1.14
N ILE A 94 -5.90 -5.28 -2.28
CA ILE A 94 -4.44 -5.34 -2.41
C ILE A 94 -3.91 -3.91 -2.50
N ILE A 95 -3.19 -3.49 -1.47
CA ILE A 95 -2.62 -2.14 -1.36
C ILE A 95 -1.15 -2.22 -1.72
N GLY A 96 -0.74 -1.64 -2.86
CA GLY A 96 0.63 -1.77 -3.32
C GLY A 96 0.96 -0.99 -4.59
N GLY A 97 2.16 -1.15 -5.11
CA GLY A 97 2.64 -0.50 -6.32
C GLY A 97 2.06 -1.09 -7.61
N ASP A 98 2.67 -0.74 -8.74
CA ASP A 98 2.30 -1.20 -10.09
C ASP A 98 2.23 -2.73 -10.21
N ASP A 99 3.31 -3.43 -9.82
CA ASP A 99 3.34 -4.90 -9.81
C ASP A 99 2.21 -5.52 -8.97
N SER A 100 1.92 -4.92 -7.82
CA SER A 100 0.89 -5.42 -6.92
C SER A 100 -0.52 -5.21 -7.48
N ASN A 101 -0.75 -4.09 -8.16
CA ASN A 101 -2.03 -3.82 -8.83
C ASN A 101 -2.21 -4.68 -10.07
N THR A 102 -1.15 -4.94 -10.83
CA THR A 102 -1.17 -5.94 -11.92
C THR A 102 -1.52 -7.32 -11.38
N ASN A 103 -0.93 -7.72 -10.27
CA ASN A 103 -1.21 -9.00 -9.63
C ASN A 103 -2.66 -9.07 -9.09
N ALA A 104 -3.19 -7.96 -8.57
CA ALA A 104 -4.59 -7.86 -8.18
C ALA A 104 -5.54 -8.05 -9.38
N CYS A 105 -5.20 -7.47 -10.54
CA CYS A 105 -5.97 -7.63 -11.76
C CYS A 105 -6.01 -9.11 -12.22
N VAL A 106 -4.86 -9.77 -12.28
CA VAL A 106 -4.76 -11.20 -12.66
C VAL A 106 -5.58 -12.08 -11.70
N LEU A 107 -5.51 -11.81 -10.40
CA LEU A 107 -6.29 -12.55 -9.40
C LEU A 107 -7.80 -12.29 -9.56
N ALA A 108 -8.20 -11.05 -9.84
CA ALA A 108 -9.59 -10.68 -10.10
C ALA A 108 -10.15 -11.41 -11.32
N GLU A 109 -9.39 -11.40 -12.43
CA GLU A 109 -9.77 -12.11 -13.66
C GLU A 109 -9.89 -13.62 -13.43
N TYR A 110 -8.94 -14.21 -12.71
CA TYR A 110 -8.97 -15.63 -12.39
C TYR A 110 -10.21 -16.00 -11.57
N TYR A 111 -10.51 -15.27 -10.50
CA TYR A 111 -11.67 -15.55 -9.66
C TYR A 111 -12.99 -15.29 -10.39
N ALA A 112 -13.05 -14.26 -11.24
CA ALA A 112 -14.22 -13.98 -12.08
C ALA A 112 -14.46 -15.10 -13.11
N ALA A 113 -13.41 -15.53 -13.83
CA ALA A 113 -13.50 -16.61 -14.82
C ALA A 113 -13.96 -17.94 -14.22
N LYS A 114 -13.63 -18.18 -12.95
CA LYS A 114 -14.07 -19.37 -12.19
C LYS A 114 -15.39 -19.17 -11.46
N ASN A 115 -16.00 -17.99 -11.56
CA ASN A 115 -17.24 -17.63 -10.90
C ASN A 115 -17.24 -17.86 -9.38
N TYR A 116 -16.12 -17.50 -8.73
CA TYR A 116 -15.95 -17.71 -7.28
C TYR A 116 -16.68 -16.69 -6.41
N GLY A 117 -17.23 -15.62 -6.99
CA GLY A 117 -18.01 -14.61 -6.28
C GLY A 117 -17.20 -13.65 -5.40
N VAL A 118 -15.87 -13.70 -5.47
CA VAL A 118 -14.96 -12.84 -4.68
C VAL A 118 -14.51 -11.65 -5.52
N GLN A 119 -14.66 -10.46 -4.96
CA GLN A 119 -14.15 -9.23 -5.56
C GLN A 119 -12.68 -9.00 -5.18
N VAL A 120 -11.85 -8.59 -6.13
CA VAL A 120 -10.47 -8.20 -5.86
C VAL A 120 -10.27 -6.76 -6.31
N ILE A 121 -9.80 -5.90 -5.41
CA ILE A 121 -9.65 -4.47 -5.63
C ILE A 121 -8.19 -4.08 -5.38
N GLY A 122 -7.56 -3.45 -6.37
CA GLY A 122 -6.24 -2.84 -6.24
C GLY A 122 -6.34 -1.41 -5.68
N CYS A 123 -5.49 -1.09 -4.71
CA CYS A 123 -5.33 0.27 -4.19
C CYS A 123 -3.89 0.72 -4.48
N PRO A 124 -3.69 1.67 -5.43
CA PRO A 124 -2.36 2.10 -5.83
C PRO A 124 -1.60 2.82 -4.72
N LYS A 125 -0.34 2.47 -4.57
CA LYS A 125 0.59 3.04 -3.61
C LYS A 125 1.95 3.25 -4.28
N THR A 126 2.46 4.48 -4.28
CA THR A 126 3.86 4.78 -4.63
C THR A 126 4.24 6.17 -4.15
N ILE A 127 5.51 6.33 -3.75
CA ILE A 127 6.07 7.67 -3.51
C ILE A 127 6.54 8.33 -4.81
N ASP A 128 6.64 7.58 -5.91
CA ASP A 128 7.22 8.09 -7.18
C ASP A 128 6.30 9.07 -7.90
N GLY A 129 5.01 9.10 -7.56
CA GLY A 129 4.02 9.99 -8.18
C GLY A 129 3.64 9.62 -9.61
N ASP A 130 3.96 8.40 -10.07
CA ASP A 130 3.75 7.92 -11.42
C ASP A 130 2.50 7.05 -11.60
N LEU A 131 1.86 6.61 -10.52
CA LEU A 131 0.57 5.91 -10.55
C LEU A 131 -0.58 6.91 -10.35
N LYS A 132 -1.03 7.50 -11.45
CA LYS A 132 -2.16 8.43 -11.47
C LYS A 132 -3.00 8.27 -12.74
N ASN A 133 -4.28 8.62 -12.62
CA ASN A 133 -5.23 8.66 -13.74
C ASN A 133 -6.34 9.67 -13.41
N ASP A 134 -7.40 9.70 -14.21
CA ASP A 134 -8.53 10.62 -14.01
C ASP A 134 -9.26 10.45 -12.66
N GLN A 135 -9.19 9.28 -12.03
CA GLN A 135 -9.79 8.98 -10.73
C GLN A 135 -8.81 9.09 -9.57
N ILE A 136 -7.50 9.00 -9.85
CA ILE A 136 -6.44 9.04 -8.85
C ILE A 136 -5.48 10.16 -9.23
N GLU A 137 -5.65 11.28 -8.60
CA GLU A 137 -4.82 12.47 -8.83
C GLU A 137 -3.37 12.24 -8.40
N THR A 138 -3.19 11.64 -7.21
CA THR A 138 -1.88 11.32 -6.63
C THR A 138 -2.01 10.03 -5.82
N SER A 139 -1.09 9.08 -6.03
CA SER A 139 -1.03 7.92 -5.16
C SER A 139 -0.49 8.31 -3.78
N PHE A 140 -1.03 7.70 -2.74
CA PHE A 140 -0.62 8.03 -1.36
C PHE A 140 0.86 7.74 -1.12
N GLY A 141 1.47 8.56 -0.27
CA GLY A 141 2.88 8.49 0.07
C GLY A 141 3.75 9.52 -0.64
N PHE A 142 3.37 10.01 -1.81
CA PHE A 142 4.11 11.01 -2.58
C PHE A 142 4.24 12.33 -1.81
N ASP A 143 3.15 12.93 -1.40
CA ASP A 143 3.13 14.21 -0.66
C ASP A 143 3.99 14.20 0.61
N THR A 144 3.84 13.15 1.42
CA THR A 144 4.62 13.02 2.66
C THR A 144 6.11 12.85 2.37
N ALA A 145 6.46 12.07 1.36
CA ALA A 145 7.85 11.87 0.97
C ALA A 145 8.48 13.18 0.47
N THR A 146 7.80 13.90 -0.41
CA THR A 146 8.32 15.17 -0.98
C THR A 146 8.45 16.24 0.07
N LYS A 147 7.49 16.43 0.97
CA LYS A 147 7.57 17.38 2.09
C LYS A 147 8.72 17.06 3.02
N THR A 148 8.91 15.81 3.38
CA THR A 148 10.03 15.40 4.25
C THR A 148 11.37 15.63 3.56
N TYR A 149 11.48 15.27 2.28
CA TYR A 149 12.72 15.51 1.52
C TYR A 149 13.00 16.99 1.33
N ALA A 150 11.99 17.81 1.01
CA ALA A 150 12.16 19.26 0.86
C ALA A 150 12.71 19.92 2.14
N GLU A 151 12.20 19.52 3.31
CA GLU A 151 12.70 20.01 4.59
C GLU A 151 14.17 19.63 4.81
N LEU A 152 14.54 18.35 4.57
CA LEU A 152 15.91 17.89 4.71
C LEU A 152 16.87 18.58 3.71
N ILE A 153 16.44 18.75 2.47
CA ILE A 153 17.20 19.44 1.42
C ILE A 153 17.43 20.90 1.80
N GLY A 154 16.40 21.59 2.29
CA GLY A 154 16.53 22.98 2.74
C GLY A 154 17.52 23.14 3.89
N ASN A 155 17.60 22.19 4.81
CA ASN A 155 18.61 22.18 5.87
C ASN A 155 20.03 22.01 5.32
N ILE A 156 20.23 21.10 4.35
CA ILE A 156 21.52 20.88 3.68
C ILE A 156 21.91 22.12 2.87
N GLU A 157 20.98 22.78 2.20
CA GLU A 157 21.23 24.02 1.45
C GLU A 157 21.80 25.13 2.36
N ARG A 158 21.23 25.31 3.55
CA ARG A 158 21.74 26.29 4.53
C ARG A 158 23.17 25.97 4.95
N ASP A 159 23.48 24.69 5.15
CA ASP A 159 24.84 24.26 5.47
C ASP A 159 25.81 24.56 4.30
N CYS A 160 25.42 24.24 3.07
CA CYS A 160 26.17 24.56 1.85
C CYS A 160 26.49 26.07 1.77
N ASN A 161 25.48 26.90 2.00
CA ASN A 161 25.58 28.33 1.90
C ASN A 161 26.49 28.92 3.01
N SER A 162 26.52 28.29 4.17
CA SER A 162 27.39 28.71 5.27
C SER A 162 28.86 28.34 5.03
N ALA A 163 29.11 27.14 4.56
CA ALA A 163 30.45 26.62 4.32
C ALA A 163 31.10 27.20 3.05
N ARG A 164 30.33 27.41 1.96
CA ARG A 164 30.77 27.91 0.63
C ARG A 164 31.95 27.16 0.05
N LYS A 165 32.10 25.89 0.40
CA LYS A 165 33.32 25.12 0.17
C LYS A 165 33.07 23.79 -0.55
N TYR A 166 31.85 23.25 -0.44
CA TYR A 166 31.52 21.91 -0.91
C TYR A 166 30.34 21.93 -1.84
N TRP A 167 30.31 20.96 -2.76
CA TRP A 167 29.14 20.60 -3.56
C TRP A 167 28.42 19.45 -2.87
N HIS A 168 27.11 19.55 -2.70
CA HIS A 168 26.29 18.49 -2.14
C HIS A 168 25.45 17.85 -3.25
N PHE A 169 25.58 16.53 -3.39
CA PHE A 169 24.79 15.74 -4.32
C PHE A 169 23.82 14.90 -3.51
N ILE A 170 22.53 15.15 -3.69
CA ILE A 170 21.45 14.49 -2.93
C ILE A 170 20.72 13.54 -3.87
N LYS A 171 20.82 12.24 -3.59
CA LYS A 171 20.06 11.21 -4.32
C LYS A 171 18.77 10.92 -3.57
N LEU A 172 17.63 11.22 -4.21
CA LEU A 172 16.32 10.86 -3.70
C LEU A 172 15.92 9.44 -4.14
N MET A 173 15.00 8.82 -3.41
CA MET A 173 14.41 7.56 -3.82
C MET A 173 13.56 7.78 -5.08
N GLY A 174 13.53 6.77 -5.96
CA GLY A 174 12.80 6.79 -7.21
C GLY A 174 13.54 5.95 -8.26
N ARG A 175 12.83 5.57 -9.32
CA ARG A 175 13.41 4.79 -10.42
C ARG A 175 13.61 5.66 -11.66
N SER A 176 12.56 5.84 -12.44
CA SER A 176 12.58 6.54 -13.72
C SER A 176 11.87 7.88 -13.70
N ALA A 177 10.99 8.11 -12.72
CA ALA A 177 10.24 9.35 -12.59
C ALA A 177 11.04 10.39 -11.79
N SER A 178 11.05 11.64 -12.26
CA SER A 178 11.70 12.78 -11.60
C SER A 178 10.72 13.63 -10.76
N HIS A 179 9.50 13.16 -10.58
CA HIS A 179 8.43 13.91 -9.92
C HIS A 179 8.81 14.32 -8.48
N ILE A 180 9.42 13.41 -7.71
CA ILE A 180 9.85 13.71 -6.34
C ILE A 180 10.88 14.86 -6.35
N ALA A 181 11.90 14.76 -7.21
CA ALA A 181 12.96 15.77 -7.26
C ALA A 181 12.42 17.14 -7.70
N LEU A 182 11.51 17.14 -8.67
CA LEU A 182 10.85 18.37 -9.14
C LEU A 182 10.01 19.00 -8.04
N GLU A 183 9.17 18.23 -7.36
CA GLU A 183 8.30 18.71 -6.29
C GLU A 183 9.11 19.24 -5.09
N CYS A 184 10.26 18.62 -4.79
CA CYS A 184 11.14 19.11 -3.72
C CYS A 184 11.86 20.41 -4.08
N ALA A 185 11.96 20.77 -5.36
CA ALA A 185 12.65 21.96 -5.84
C ALA A 185 11.71 23.17 -6.02
N LEU A 186 10.40 22.94 -6.03
CA LEU A 186 9.36 23.98 -6.12
C LEU A 186 9.00 24.56 -4.76
#